data_8b85cd298cedff04a32c5e97a21d9cba
#
_entry.id   8b85cd298cedff04a32c5e97a21d9cba
#
_cell.length_a   1.000
_cell.length_b   1.000
_cell.length_c   1.000
_cell.angle_alpha   90.00
_cell.angle_beta   90.00
_cell.angle_gamma   90.00
#
_symmetry.space_group_name_H-M   'P 1'
#
loop_
_entity.id
_entity.type
_entity.pdbx_description
1 polymer ?
#
loop_
_entity_poly.entity_id
_entity_poly.type
_entity_poly.pdbx_seq_one_letter_code
_entity_poly.pdbx_strand_id
1 'polypeptide(L)'
;MTTFQDKVKALRAHHEELLSRKNEPVEWGNGIYEKYKNPILTAEHTPLEWRYDFDEKSNPYLMQRIMMNATLNSGAIKWNGKYLLVVRVEGADRKSFFAVAESPNGIDNFRFWDEPITMPEDIVPATNIYDMRLTAHEDGYIYGVFCAERHDDSQPGDLSAATATAAIARTKDLVNWERLPDLKTKSQQRNVVLHPEFVDGKYAFYTRPQDGFIDTGSGGGIGWALVDDITHAEIIEEKIINARHYHTIQEVKNGEGPHPIKTAKGWLHLAHGVRGCASGLRYVLYMYMTSLEDPTKVIAEPGGYLLVPEGGEYIGDVMNVVFANGWIADEDGKVFIYYASSDTRMHVATSTIDKLVDYCMNTPADGYRTALSVETIKALVAKNKKTLGK
;
A
#
# COMPACT_ATOMS: atom_id res chain seq x y z
N MET A 1 25.24 -27.51 29.22
CA MET A 1 24.15 -26.51 29.17
C MET A 1 24.56 -25.47 28.15
N THR A 2 23.64 -25.03 27.27
CA THR A 2 23.89 -23.95 26.31
C THR A 2 24.05 -22.66 27.07
N THR A 3 25.14 -21.93 26.88
CA THR A 3 25.37 -20.63 27.55
C THR A 3 24.46 -19.55 27.00
N PHE A 4 24.32 -18.41 27.69
CA PHE A 4 23.57 -17.24 27.17
C PHE A 4 24.16 -16.77 25.84
N GLN A 5 25.49 -16.70 25.73
CA GLN A 5 26.19 -16.29 24.51
C GLN A 5 25.95 -17.25 23.34
N ASP A 6 25.85 -18.57 23.61
CA ASP A 6 25.50 -19.54 22.55
C ASP A 6 24.09 -19.33 22.03
N LYS A 7 23.12 -18.96 22.91
CA LYS A 7 21.75 -18.63 22.52
C LYS A 7 21.70 -17.36 21.67
N VAL A 8 22.42 -16.31 22.07
CA VAL A 8 22.52 -15.05 21.29
C VAL A 8 23.11 -15.32 19.92
N LYS A 9 24.20 -16.11 19.83
CA LYS A 9 24.83 -16.47 18.56
C LYS A 9 23.88 -17.25 17.66
N ALA A 10 23.14 -18.21 18.19
CA ALA A 10 22.16 -18.99 17.43
C ALA A 10 20.99 -18.11 16.93
N LEU A 11 20.47 -17.21 17.76
CA LEU A 11 19.42 -16.27 17.39
C LEU A 11 19.85 -15.35 16.24
N ARG A 12 21.07 -14.77 16.33
CA ARG A 12 21.63 -13.92 15.27
C ARG A 12 21.85 -14.69 13.97
N ALA A 13 22.34 -15.92 14.04
CA ALA A 13 22.55 -16.77 12.87
C ALA A 13 21.23 -17.10 12.17
N HIS A 14 20.20 -17.45 12.92
CA HIS A 14 18.86 -17.71 12.38
C HIS A 14 18.23 -16.46 11.75
N HIS A 15 18.37 -15.30 12.39
CA HIS A 15 17.89 -14.03 11.84
C HIS A 15 18.62 -13.67 10.53
N GLU A 16 19.94 -13.84 10.48
CA GLU A 16 20.72 -13.58 9.26
C GLU A 16 20.34 -14.54 8.11
N GLU A 17 20.07 -15.82 8.41
CA GLU A 17 19.54 -16.77 7.43
C GLU A 17 18.20 -16.30 6.85
N LEU A 18 17.30 -15.79 7.69
CA LEU A 18 16.03 -15.22 7.25
C LEU A 18 16.24 -14.01 6.34
N LEU A 19 17.07 -13.04 6.75
CA LEU A 19 17.33 -11.80 6.01
C LEU A 19 18.03 -12.03 4.67
N SER A 20 18.88 -13.05 4.57
CA SER A 20 19.66 -13.36 3.36
C SER A 20 18.99 -14.36 2.42
N ARG A 21 17.79 -14.85 2.79
CA ARG A 21 17.05 -15.83 1.99
C ARG A 21 16.70 -15.28 0.61
N LYS A 22 17.11 -16.00 -0.44
CA LYS A 22 16.76 -15.67 -1.82
C LYS A 22 15.28 -15.90 -2.08
N ASN A 23 14.67 -15.01 -2.84
CA ASN A 23 13.28 -15.10 -3.20
C ASN A 23 13.14 -15.46 -4.69
N GLU A 24 12.62 -16.64 -4.95
CA GLU A 24 12.47 -17.17 -6.29
C GLU A 24 11.05 -16.88 -6.82
N PRO A 25 10.88 -16.63 -8.13
CA PRO A 25 9.57 -16.50 -8.72
C PRO A 25 8.78 -17.81 -8.60
N VAL A 26 7.45 -17.70 -8.60
CA VAL A 26 6.57 -18.87 -8.74
C VAL A 26 6.60 -19.36 -10.18
N GLU A 27 6.46 -20.69 -10.38
CA GLU A 27 6.60 -21.30 -11.70
C GLU A 27 5.53 -20.88 -12.72
N TRP A 28 4.33 -20.60 -12.25
CA TRP A 28 3.19 -20.25 -13.09
C TRP A 28 2.53 -18.95 -12.65
N GLY A 29 2.23 -18.11 -13.61
CA GLY A 29 1.55 -16.82 -13.43
C GLY A 29 0.59 -16.52 -14.57
N ASN A 30 -0.07 -15.39 -14.49
CA ASN A 30 -1.04 -14.92 -15.49
C ASN A 30 -0.39 -14.19 -16.70
N GLY A 31 0.93 -14.07 -16.70
CA GLY A 31 1.69 -13.35 -17.73
C GLY A 31 1.73 -11.84 -17.56
N ILE A 32 0.88 -11.25 -16.69
CA ILE A 32 0.81 -9.81 -16.44
C ILE A 32 1.89 -9.41 -15.43
N TYR A 33 2.05 -10.20 -14.37
CA TYR A 33 3.06 -10.03 -13.33
C TYR A 33 3.64 -11.37 -12.90
N GLU A 34 4.78 -11.32 -12.21
CA GLU A 34 5.40 -12.46 -11.55
C GLU A 34 5.30 -12.28 -10.03
N LYS A 35 4.83 -13.31 -9.32
CA LYS A 35 4.85 -13.40 -7.84
C LYS A 35 6.10 -14.18 -7.39
N TYR A 36 6.46 -14.02 -6.13
CA TYR A 36 7.59 -14.70 -5.51
C TYR A 36 7.12 -15.60 -4.36
N LYS A 37 7.91 -16.65 -4.07
CA LYS A 37 7.54 -17.74 -3.15
C LYS A 37 7.42 -17.30 -1.70
N ASN A 38 8.25 -16.32 -1.28
CA ASN A 38 8.35 -15.90 0.11
C ASN A 38 7.88 -14.46 0.29
N PRO A 39 7.32 -14.10 1.46
CA PRO A 39 7.19 -12.71 1.84
C PRO A 39 8.57 -12.05 1.93
N ILE A 40 8.64 -10.77 1.56
CA ILE A 40 9.88 -9.98 1.63
C ILE A 40 10.13 -9.42 3.03
N LEU A 41 9.07 -9.16 3.80
CA LEU A 41 9.13 -8.72 5.19
C LEU A 41 8.01 -9.38 6.00
N THR A 42 8.35 -9.76 7.21
CA THR A 42 7.45 -10.22 8.27
C THR A 42 7.89 -9.59 9.58
N ALA A 43 7.13 -9.75 10.66
CA ALA A 43 7.53 -9.29 11.99
C ALA A 43 8.92 -9.81 12.39
N GLU A 44 9.30 -11.01 11.94
CA GLU A 44 10.60 -11.61 12.27
C GLU A 44 11.79 -10.94 11.57
N HIS A 45 11.57 -10.19 10.48
CA HIS A 45 12.62 -9.41 9.81
C HIS A 45 13.00 -8.13 10.57
N THR A 46 12.20 -7.71 11.55
CA THR A 46 12.55 -6.53 12.36
C THR A 46 13.83 -6.77 13.15
N PRO A 47 14.69 -5.76 13.36
CA PRO A 47 15.94 -5.90 14.06
C PRO A 47 15.80 -6.60 15.41
N LEU A 48 16.74 -7.46 15.74
CA LEU A 48 16.75 -8.16 17.03
C LEU A 48 16.90 -7.16 18.19
N GLU A 49 17.63 -6.09 17.95
CA GLU A 49 17.87 -4.99 18.88
C GLU A 49 16.60 -4.24 19.28
N TRP A 50 15.57 -4.27 18.44
CA TRP A 50 14.26 -3.69 18.81
C TRP A 50 13.45 -4.59 19.75
N ARG A 51 13.74 -5.90 19.72
CA ARG A 51 12.91 -6.94 20.36
C ARG A 51 13.52 -7.52 21.61
N TYR A 52 14.86 -7.61 21.67
CA TYR A 52 15.59 -8.30 22.73
C TYR A 52 16.48 -7.34 23.50
N ASP A 53 16.50 -7.51 24.82
CA ASP A 53 17.55 -7.03 25.68
C ASP A 53 18.65 -8.11 25.73
N PHE A 54 19.86 -7.77 25.28
CA PHE A 54 21.00 -8.69 25.23
C PHE A 54 21.87 -8.66 26.50
N ASP A 55 21.47 -7.98 27.55
CA ASP A 55 22.13 -8.07 28.85
C ASP A 55 21.61 -9.30 29.61
N GLU A 56 22.49 -10.29 29.86
CA GLU A 56 22.16 -11.51 30.60
C GLU A 56 21.61 -11.22 32.02
N LYS A 57 22.01 -10.12 32.64
CA LYS A 57 21.55 -9.76 33.99
C LYS A 57 20.07 -9.34 34.01
N SER A 58 19.63 -8.59 33.02
CA SER A 58 18.25 -8.12 32.90
C SER A 58 17.37 -9.07 32.09
N ASN A 59 17.96 -9.94 31.25
CA ASN A 59 17.24 -10.90 30.40
C ASN A 59 17.88 -12.29 30.39
N PRO A 60 18.00 -13.00 31.52
CA PRO A 60 18.76 -14.26 31.64
C PRO A 60 18.19 -15.41 30.78
N TYR A 61 16.95 -15.33 30.35
CA TYR A 61 16.30 -16.33 29.50
C TYR A 61 16.35 -16.00 28.02
N LEU A 62 16.87 -14.82 27.62
CA LEU A 62 16.87 -14.30 26.27
C LEU A 62 15.46 -14.28 25.67
N MET A 63 14.50 -13.68 26.36
CA MET A 63 13.14 -13.50 25.89
C MET A 63 13.00 -12.20 25.11
N GLN A 64 12.07 -12.16 24.17
CA GLN A 64 11.65 -10.88 23.56
C GLN A 64 11.04 -9.99 24.65
N ARG A 65 11.48 -8.74 24.68
CA ARG A 65 10.92 -7.71 25.59
C ARG A 65 9.87 -6.87 24.89
N ILE A 66 10.03 -6.66 23.59
CA ILE A 66 9.04 -6.01 22.74
C ILE A 66 8.72 -6.98 21.60
N MET A 67 7.48 -7.38 21.48
CA MET A 67 7.02 -8.26 20.39
C MET A 67 6.47 -7.43 19.25
N MET A 68 6.84 -7.79 18.03
CA MET A 68 6.26 -7.25 16.81
C MET A 68 5.17 -8.19 16.31
N ASN A 69 4.05 -7.62 15.87
CA ASN A 69 2.91 -8.36 15.35
C ASN A 69 2.99 -8.49 13.82
N ALA A 70 3.22 -7.39 13.12
CA ALA A 70 3.12 -7.34 11.68
C ALA A 70 4.06 -6.32 11.03
N THR A 71 4.38 -6.56 9.76
CA THR A 71 4.99 -5.59 8.83
C THR A 71 4.13 -5.52 7.59
N LEU A 72 3.55 -4.36 7.26
CA LEU A 72 2.53 -4.25 6.23
C LEU A 72 2.48 -2.86 5.59
N ASN A 73 1.73 -2.71 4.51
CA ASN A 73 1.28 -1.46 3.90
C ASN A 73 2.38 -0.39 3.76
N SER A 74 3.47 -0.74 3.08
CA SER A 74 4.62 0.15 2.93
C SER A 74 4.48 1.11 1.76
N GLY A 75 4.86 2.37 1.96
CA GLY A 75 5.28 3.25 0.87
C GLY A 75 6.60 2.76 0.28
N ALA A 76 6.87 3.07 -0.99
CA ALA A 76 8.07 2.59 -1.67
C ALA A 76 8.71 3.69 -2.51
N ILE A 77 10.04 3.69 -2.58
CA ILE A 77 10.81 4.62 -3.40
C ILE A 77 12.16 4.00 -3.79
N LYS A 78 12.66 4.32 -4.98
CA LYS A 78 14.06 4.05 -5.33
C LYS A 78 14.91 5.27 -4.94
N TRP A 79 15.90 5.05 -4.10
CA TRP A 79 16.74 6.11 -3.57
C TRP A 79 18.19 5.67 -3.51
N ASN A 80 19.11 6.48 -4.07
CA ASN A 80 20.55 6.18 -4.11
C ASN A 80 20.87 4.79 -4.65
N GLY A 81 20.15 4.33 -5.67
CA GLY A 81 20.34 3.04 -6.31
C GLY A 81 19.78 1.83 -5.54
N LYS A 82 19.15 2.05 -4.39
CA LYS A 82 18.51 1.00 -3.57
C LYS A 82 16.99 1.11 -3.64
N TYR A 83 16.31 0.00 -3.35
CA TYR A 83 14.86 -0.07 -3.21
C TYR A 83 14.51 0.07 -1.74
N LEU A 84 13.84 1.15 -1.39
CA LEU A 84 13.50 1.48 -0.01
C LEU A 84 11.99 1.41 0.20
N LEU A 85 11.61 0.84 1.33
CA LEU A 85 10.24 0.76 1.81
C LEU A 85 10.13 1.52 3.13
N VAL A 86 9.17 2.42 3.25
CA VAL A 86 8.73 2.95 4.55
C VAL A 86 7.60 2.06 5.03
N VAL A 87 7.94 1.13 5.88
CA VAL A 87 7.09 0.03 6.32
C VAL A 87 6.28 0.45 7.53
N ARG A 88 4.97 0.15 7.54
CA ARG A 88 4.20 0.10 8.77
C ARG A 88 4.62 -1.13 9.55
N VAL A 89 5.18 -0.92 10.73
CA VAL A 89 5.45 -1.97 11.71
C VAL A 89 4.43 -1.83 12.83
N GLU A 90 3.75 -2.92 13.17
CA GLU A 90 2.79 -2.95 14.26
C GLU A 90 3.34 -3.79 15.42
N GLY A 91 3.38 -3.21 16.62
CA GLY A 91 3.71 -3.91 17.86
C GLY A 91 2.57 -4.78 18.36
N ALA A 92 2.86 -5.70 19.26
CA ALA A 92 1.86 -6.52 19.94
C ALA A 92 0.89 -5.70 20.80
N ASP A 93 1.20 -4.44 21.06
CA ASP A 93 0.35 -3.44 21.74
C ASP A 93 -0.63 -2.72 20.80
N ARG A 94 -0.68 -3.14 19.51
CA ARG A 94 -1.50 -2.53 18.44
C ARG A 94 -1.12 -1.10 18.07
N LYS A 95 0.05 -0.63 18.46
CA LYS A 95 0.57 0.66 17.96
C LYS A 95 1.41 0.43 16.73
N SER A 96 1.15 1.21 15.72
CA SER A 96 1.94 1.23 14.49
C SER A 96 2.94 2.38 14.50
N PHE A 97 4.07 2.14 13.90
CA PHE A 97 5.10 3.13 13.62
C PHE A 97 5.71 2.86 12.25
N PHE A 98 6.51 3.80 11.74
CA PHE A 98 7.17 3.66 10.46
C PHE A 98 8.65 3.33 10.63
N ALA A 99 9.16 2.48 9.73
CA ALA A 99 10.57 2.15 9.68
C ALA A 99 11.03 1.94 8.23
N VAL A 100 12.27 2.29 7.94
CA VAL A 100 12.83 2.10 6.60
C VAL A 100 13.45 0.72 6.49
N ALA A 101 13.08 -0.02 5.46
CA ALA A 101 13.76 -1.24 5.04
C ALA A 101 14.32 -1.05 3.62
N GLU A 102 15.55 -1.48 3.38
CA GLU A 102 16.21 -1.36 2.08
C GLU A 102 16.60 -2.70 1.49
N SER A 103 16.60 -2.78 0.15
CA SER A 103 17.05 -3.95 -0.62
C SER A 103 17.92 -3.50 -1.79
N PRO A 104 18.96 -4.28 -2.15
CA PRO A 104 19.78 -4.00 -3.32
C PRO A 104 19.09 -4.31 -4.66
N ASN A 105 18.04 -5.14 -4.67
CA ASN A 105 17.39 -5.65 -5.88
C ASN A 105 15.86 -5.53 -5.89
N GLY A 106 15.25 -5.09 -4.77
CA GLY A 106 13.81 -4.91 -4.64
C GLY A 106 12.98 -6.20 -4.49
N ILE A 107 13.61 -7.36 -4.42
CA ILE A 107 12.94 -8.68 -4.41
C ILE A 107 13.29 -9.48 -3.15
N ASP A 108 14.51 -9.40 -2.69
CA ASP A 108 15.01 -10.08 -1.49
C ASP A 108 16.07 -9.24 -0.77
N ASN A 109 16.65 -9.79 0.32
CA ASN A 109 17.65 -9.10 1.15
C ASN A 109 17.18 -7.75 1.69
N PHE A 110 15.90 -7.63 2.03
CA PHE A 110 15.41 -6.45 2.72
C PHE A 110 15.94 -6.43 4.16
N ARG A 111 16.51 -5.28 4.55
CA ARG A 111 17.03 -5.03 5.90
C ARG A 111 16.49 -3.72 6.42
N PHE A 112 15.92 -3.74 7.60
CA PHE A 112 15.55 -2.51 8.30
C PHE A 112 16.81 -1.72 8.68
N TRP A 113 16.69 -0.41 8.68
CA TRP A 113 17.67 0.46 9.32
C TRP A 113 17.66 0.23 10.84
N ASP A 114 18.73 0.69 11.51
CA ASP A 114 18.94 0.39 12.93
C ASP A 114 17.83 0.93 13.83
N GLU A 115 17.25 2.07 13.47
CA GLU A 115 16.21 2.75 14.26
C GLU A 115 14.94 2.98 13.43
N PRO A 116 13.75 2.94 14.05
CA PRO A 116 12.51 3.35 13.41
C PRO A 116 12.50 4.86 13.17
N ILE A 117 11.61 5.31 12.29
CA ILE A 117 11.41 6.74 12.02
C ILE A 117 10.80 7.40 13.26
N THR A 118 11.49 8.43 13.76
CA THR A 118 10.90 9.35 14.74
C THR A 118 10.02 10.35 13.98
N MET A 119 8.73 10.03 13.87
CA MET A 119 7.77 10.93 13.24
C MET A 119 7.40 12.04 14.23
N PRO A 120 7.62 13.33 13.88
CA PRO A 120 7.18 14.42 14.74
C PRO A 120 5.66 14.40 14.93
N GLU A 121 5.21 14.72 16.13
CA GLU A 121 3.78 14.81 16.44
C GLU A 121 3.17 16.12 15.91
N ASP A 122 1.87 16.08 15.62
CA ASP A 122 1.06 17.26 15.37
C ASP A 122 0.64 17.92 16.69
N ILE A 123 0.01 19.10 16.61
CA ILE A 123 -0.54 19.82 17.78
C ILE A 123 -1.49 18.93 18.61
N VAL A 124 -2.29 18.11 17.90
CA VAL A 124 -3.11 17.07 18.52
C VAL A 124 -2.47 15.72 18.22
N PRO A 125 -1.85 15.05 19.20
CA PRO A 125 -1.21 13.77 18.99
C PRO A 125 -2.19 12.71 18.47
N ALA A 126 -1.72 11.87 17.54
CA ALA A 126 -2.48 10.73 17.07
C ALA A 126 -2.33 9.55 18.05
N THR A 127 -3.41 8.79 18.24
CA THR A 127 -3.34 7.52 19.00
C THR A 127 -2.57 6.46 18.20
N ASN A 128 -2.74 6.46 16.87
CA ASN A 128 -2.07 5.54 15.96
C ASN A 128 -1.80 6.21 14.60
N ILE A 129 -0.67 5.88 13.97
CA ILE A 129 -0.32 6.36 12.63
C ILE A 129 0.01 5.16 11.74
N TYR A 130 -0.51 5.15 10.50
CA TYR A 130 -0.32 3.99 9.63
C TYR A 130 -0.54 4.29 8.14
N ASP A 131 -0.13 3.33 7.30
CA ASP A 131 -0.41 3.26 5.87
C ASP A 131 0.17 4.43 5.06
N MET A 132 1.46 4.73 5.25
CA MET A 132 2.15 5.80 4.51
C MET A 132 2.29 5.47 3.03
N ARG A 133 1.93 6.43 2.19
CA ARG A 133 2.24 6.48 0.76
C ARG A 133 3.35 7.49 0.53
N LEU A 134 4.39 7.08 -0.17
CA LEU A 134 5.47 7.97 -0.54
C LEU A 134 5.25 8.53 -1.93
N THR A 135 5.52 9.82 -2.09
CA THR A 135 5.53 10.48 -3.39
C THR A 135 6.76 11.37 -3.50
N ALA A 136 7.67 11.05 -4.42
CA ALA A 136 8.69 11.99 -4.84
C ALA A 136 8.01 13.04 -5.73
N HIS A 137 7.89 14.27 -5.22
CA HIS A 137 7.18 15.34 -5.90
C HIS A 137 8.15 16.23 -6.68
N GLU A 138 7.68 16.84 -7.75
CA GLU A 138 8.52 17.70 -8.61
C GLU A 138 9.09 18.95 -7.93
N ASP A 139 8.56 19.36 -6.76
CA ASP A 139 9.13 20.42 -5.92
C ASP A 139 10.42 20.02 -5.18
N GLY A 140 10.84 18.76 -5.33
CA GLY A 140 12.08 18.20 -4.78
C GLY A 140 11.98 17.66 -3.36
N TYR A 141 10.78 17.54 -2.80
CA TYR A 141 10.54 16.81 -1.56
C TYR A 141 10.02 15.39 -1.83
N ILE A 142 10.28 14.51 -0.88
CA ILE A 142 9.58 13.24 -0.75
C ILE A 142 8.49 13.46 0.30
N TYR A 143 7.24 13.30 -0.09
CA TYR A 143 6.09 13.39 0.80
C TYR A 143 5.65 12.00 1.26
N GLY A 144 5.37 11.90 2.55
CA GLY A 144 4.65 10.79 3.16
C GLY A 144 3.24 11.24 3.52
N VAL A 145 2.22 10.65 2.91
CA VAL A 145 0.82 10.86 3.29
C VAL A 145 0.32 9.59 3.96
N PHE A 146 -0.21 9.72 5.18
CA PHE A 146 -0.57 8.58 6.02
C PHE A 146 -1.82 8.86 6.86
N CYS A 147 -2.40 7.83 7.43
CA CYS A 147 -3.54 7.96 8.33
C CYS A 147 -3.07 8.32 9.74
N ALA A 148 -3.65 9.35 10.32
CA ALA A 148 -3.58 9.66 11.75
C ALA A 148 -4.94 9.36 12.38
N GLU A 149 -4.96 8.38 13.30
CA GLU A 149 -6.16 7.92 13.98
C GLU A 149 -6.19 8.46 15.41
N ARG A 150 -7.37 8.93 15.83
CA ARG A 150 -7.64 9.40 17.18
C ARG A 150 -8.93 8.79 17.68
N HIS A 151 -9.08 8.66 19.00
CA HIS A 151 -10.38 8.32 19.58
C HIS A 151 -11.40 9.42 19.25
N ASP A 152 -12.65 9.04 19.00
CA ASP A 152 -13.74 9.99 18.82
C ASP A 152 -14.28 10.44 20.17
N ASP A 153 -13.80 11.59 20.65
CA ASP A 153 -14.19 12.16 21.96
C ASP A 153 -15.66 12.57 22.02
N SER A 154 -16.38 12.60 20.91
CA SER A 154 -17.84 12.79 20.91
C SER A 154 -18.59 11.54 21.39
N GLN A 155 -17.90 10.38 21.43
CA GLN A 155 -18.41 9.07 21.84
C GLN A 155 -17.55 8.46 22.96
N PRO A 156 -17.38 9.11 24.10
CA PRO A 156 -16.37 8.71 25.11
C PRO A 156 -16.64 7.34 25.76
N GLY A 157 -17.86 6.81 25.65
CA GLY A 157 -18.23 5.48 26.13
C GLY A 157 -17.99 4.34 25.14
N ASP A 158 -17.69 4.65 23.87
CA ASP A 158 -17.38 3.65 22.85
C ASP A 158 -15.88 3.62 22.56
N LEU A 159 -15.18 2.65 23.16
CA LEU A 159 -13.73 2.47 22.98
C LEU A 159 -13.31 2.05 21.56
N SER A 160 -14.27 1.78 20.67
CA SER A 160 -14.03 1.48 19.27
C SER A 160 -14.27 2.68 18.34
N ALA A 161 -14.87 3.75 18.85
CA ALA A 161 -15.12 4.96 18.11
C ALA A 161 -13.81 5.69 17.77
N ALA A 162 -13.59 5.95 16.49
CA ALA A 162 -12.38 6.58 16.02
C ALA A 162 -12.65 7.60 14.91
N THR A 163 -11.77 8.57 14.81
CA THR A 163 -11.69 9.54 13.71
C THR A 163 -10.36 9.36 12.96
N ALA A 164 -10.37 9.58 11.68
CA ALA A 164 -9.20 9.48 10.83
C ALA A 164 -9.00 10.72 9.98
N THR A 165 -7.78 11.25 9.99
CA THR A 165 -7.33 12.34 9.13
C THR A 165 -6.17 11.90 8.25
N ALA A 166 -6.02 12.52 7.09
CA ALA A 166 -4.83 12.35 6.27
C ALA A 166 -3.73 13.27 6.83
N ALA A 167 -2.69 12.65 7.33
CA ALA A 167 -1.51 13.29 7.86
C ALA A 167 -0.47 13.46 6.75
N ILE A 168 0.26 14.58 6.75
CA ILE A 168 1.29 14.89 5.77
C ILE A 168 2.63 15.11 6.46
N ALA A 169 3.66 14.45 5.99
CA ALA A 169 5.05 14.75 6.35
C ALA A 169 5.91 14.80 5.09
N ARG A 170 7.04 15.51 5.15
CA ARG A 170 7.99 15.57 4.05
C ARG A 170 9.42 15.38 4.52
N THR A 171 10.25 14.93 3.61
CA THR A 171 11.67 14.69 3.86
C THR A 171 12.49 14.88 2.60
N LYS A 172 13.82 14.92 2.74
CA LYS A 172 14.77 14.86 1.62
C LYS A 172 15.72 13.67 1.71
N ASP A 173 15.65 12.91 2.78
CA ASP A 173 16.63 11.86 3.10
C ASP A 173 16.03 10.60 3.76
N LEU A 174 14.72 10.57 4.00
CA LEU A 174 13.96 9.52 4.71
C LEU A 174 14.35 9.37 6.19
N VAL A 175 15.25 10.20 6.71
CA VAL A 175 15.70 10.22 8.11
C VAL A 175 15.07 11.37 8.85
N ASN A 176 15.23 12.59 8.29
CA ASN A 176 14.73 13.82 8.90
C ASN A 176 13.37 14.15 8.31
N TRP A 177 12.34 14.03 9.10
CA TRP A 177 10.95 14.28 8.70
C TRP A 177 10.44 15.59 9.28
N GLU A 178 9.83 16.39 8.43
CA GLU A 178 9.05 17.57 8.81
C GLU A 178 7.56 17.21 8.76
N ARG A 179 6.89 17.24 9.90
CA ARG A 179 5.45 17.06 10.00
C ARG A 179 4.73 18.34 9.62
N LEU A 180 3.87 18.27 8.59
CA LEU A 180 2.97 19.36 8.22
C LEU A 180 1.63 19.18 8.95
N PRO A 181 0.79 20.23 9.06
CA PRO A 181 -0.56 20.10 9.58
C PRO A 181 -1.37 19.03 8.81
N ASP A 182 -2.28 18.36 9.50
CA ASP A 182 -3.20 17.40 8.87
C ASP A 182 -3.99 18.08 7.74
N LEU A 183 -4.23 17.34 6.66
CA LEU A 183 -5.07 17.77 5.55
C LEU A 183 -6.50 18.04 6.06
N LYS A 184 -6.95 19.28 5.96
CA LYS A 184 -8.30 19.67 6.34
C LYS A 184 -9.30 19.22 5.28
N THR A 185 -10.32 18.50 5.70
CA THR A 185 -11.36 17.94 4.82
C THR A 185 -12.73 18.00 5.49
N LYS A 186 -13.81 17.97 4.69
CA LYS A 186 -15.19 17.91 5.20
C LYS A 186 -15.59 16.52 5.69
N SER A 187 -14.95 15.48 5.14
CA SER A 187 -15.19 14.07 5.48
C SER A 187 -13.95 13.44 6.10
N GLN A 188 -14.10 12.29 6.71
CA GLN A 188 -12.93 11.51 7.14
C GLN A 188 -12.14 11.01 5.92
N GLN A 189 -10.81 10.93 6.05
CA GLN A 189 -9.91 10.54 4.97
C GLN A 189 -8.86 9.55 5.51
N ARG A 190 -8.82 8.34 4.96
CA ARG A 190 -7.85 7.30 5.36
C ARG A 190 -6.85 6.91 4.28
N ASN A 191 -7.20 7.10 3.00
CA ASN A 191 -6.39 6.68 1.86
C ASN A 191 -6.21 7.86 0.91
N VAL A 192 -5.36 8.80 1.32
CA VAL A 192 -5.01 9.96 0.51
C VAL A 192 -3.64 9.76 -0.10
N VAL A 193 -3.50 10.13 -1.36
CA VAL A 193 -2.25 10.02 -2.13
C VAL A 193 -1.96 11.34 -2.81
N LEU A 194 -0.73 11.83 -2.70
CA LEU A 194 -0.28 13.02 -3.43
C LEU A 194 0.10 12.62 -4.86
N HIS A 195 -0.38 13.37 -5.84
CA HIS A 195 0.05 13.29 -7.22
C HIS A 195 1.52 13.74 -7.33
N PRO A 196 2.36 13.13 -8.16
CA PRO A 196 3.80 13.47 -8.19
C PRO A 196 4.13 14.80 -8.85
N GLU A 197 3.23 15.38 -9.61
CA GLU A 197 3.42 16.65 -10.33
C GLU A 197 2.35 17.66 -9.93
N PHE A 198 2.66 18.95 -10.11
CA PHE A 198 1.64 19.99 -10.02
C PHE A 198 0.61 19.83 -11.14
N VAL A 199 -0.64 20.09 -10.82
CA VAL A 199 -1.73 20.19 -11.80
C VAL A 199 -2.32 21.58 -11.71
N ASP A 200 -2.31 22.32 -12.81
CA ASP A 200 -2.71 23.75 -12.84
C ASP A 200 -1.95 24.60 -11.81
N GLY A 201 -0.69 24.27 -11.56
CA GLY A 201 0.18 24.96 -10.58
C GLY A 201 -0.15 24.67 -9.11
N LYS A 202 -0.97 23.66 -8.83
CA LYS A 202 -1.41 23.26 -7.48
C LYS A 202 -0.99 21.84 -7.13
N TYR A 203 -0.90 21.55 -5.84
CA TYR A 203 -0.78 20.17 -5.35
C TYR A 203 -2.09 19.43 -5.58
N ALA A 204 -2.01 18.24 -6.14
CA ALA A 204 -3.18 17.43 -6.44
C ALA A 204 -3.22 16.18 -5.56
N PHE A 205 -4.40 15.84 -5.05
CA PHE A 205 -4.59 14.69 -4.17
C PHE A 205 -5.66 13.75 -4.73
N TYR A 206 -5.34 12.47 -4.68
CA TYR A 206 -6.34 11.40 -4.74
C TYR A 206 -6.85 11.17 -3.33
N THR A 207 -8.16 11.20 -3.16
CA THR A 207 -8.81 11.11 -1.85
C THR A 207 -9.75 9.93 -1.80
N ARG A 208 -10.26 9.63 -0.61
CA ARG A 208 -11.35 8.68 -0.42
C ARG A 208 -12.28 9.20 0.66
N PRO A 209 -13.24 10.06 0.30
CA PRO A 209 -14.20 10.61 1.26
C PRO A 209 -15.03 9.49 1.90
N GLN A 210 -15.25 9.57 3.21
CA GLN A 210 -16.07 8.63 3.96
C GLN A 210 -16.79 9.31 5.11
N ASP A 211 -18.02 8.85 5.41
CA ASP A 211 -18.87 9.47 6.43
C ASP A 211 -18.42 9.05 7.83
N GLY A 212 -18.01 7.78 8.01
CA GLY A 212 -17.54 7.24 9.27
C GLY A 212 -16.14 6.65 9.18
N PHE A 213 -15.60 6.19 10.30
CA PHE A 213 -14.25 5.61 10.35
C PHE A 213 -14.12 4.31 9.53
N ILE A 214 -15.11 3.43 9.58
CA ILE A 214 -15.14 2.17 8.82
C ILE A 214 -16.12 2.25 7.65
N ASP A 215 -17.32 2.76 7.92
CA ASP A 215 -18.38 2.89 6.93
C ASP A 215 -18.11 4.11 6.04
N THR A 216 -18.06 3.88 4.75
CA THR A 216 -17.87 4.95 3.77
C THR A 216 -19.15 5.74 3.51
N GLY A 217 -20.30 5.23 3.90
CA GLY A 217 -21.60 5.89 3.71
C GLY A 217 -21.87 6.24 2.25
N SER A 218 -22.08 7.52 1.98
CA SER A 218 -22.27 8.07 0.63
C SER A 218 -20.98 8.20 -0.18
N GLY A 219 -19.81 8.16 0.50
CA GLY A 219 -18.48 8.24 -0.09
C GLY A 219 -17.95 6.89 -0.58
N GLY A 220 -16.63 6.69 -0.47
CA GLY A 220 -15.93 5.43 -0.72
C GLY A 220 -15.50 5.19 -2.16
N GLY A 221 -15.64 6.19 -3.04
CA GLY A 221 -14.98 6.26 -4.34
C GLY A 221 -13.61 6.93 -4.26
N ILE A 222 -12.82 6.86 -5.33
CA ILE A 222 -11.60 7.66 -5.46
C ILE A 222 -11.97 9.06 -5.87
N GLY A 223 -11.61 10.01 -5.01
CA GLY A 223 -11.81 11.44 -5.25
C GLY A 223 -10.55 12.11 -5.78
N TRP A 224 -10.71 13.34 -6.22
CA TRP A 224 -9.66 14.24 -6.69
C TRP A 224 -9.87 15.63 -6.11
N ALA A 225 -8.81 16.23 -5.62
CA ALA A 225 -8.83 17.59 -5.09
C ALA A 225 -7.53 18.33 -5.39
N LEU A 226 -7.61 19.65 -5.51
CA LEU A 226 -6.47 20.55 -5.69
C LEU A 226 -6.29 21.42 -4.45
N VAL A 227 -5.02 21.65 -4.08
CA VAL A 227 -4.62 22.45 -2.92
C VAL A 227 -3.52 23.43 -3.34
N ASP A 228 -3.67 24.70 -2.98
CA ASP A 228 -2.72 25.76 -3.35
C ASP A 228 -1.41 25.69 -2.53
N ASP A 229 -1.51 25.38 -1.25
CA ASP A 229 -0.40 25.34 -0.30
C ASP A 229 -0.42 24.05 0.53
N ILE A 230 0.55 23.17 0.30
CA ILE A 230 0.64 21.90 1.01
C ILE A 230 1.01 22.08 2.50
N THR A 231 1.58 23.23 2.88
CA THR A 231 1.92 23.51 4.29
C THR A 231 0.71 23.91 5.13
N HIS A 232 -0.41 24.23 4.46
CA HIS A 232 -1.71 24.54 5.07
C HIS A 232 -2.83 23.90 4.26
N ALA A 233 -2.67 22.64 3.91
CA ALA A 233 -3.51 21.93 2.97
C ALA A 233 -4.98 21.85 3.44
N GLU A 234 -5.89 22.36 2.60
CA GLU A 234 -7.33 22.30 2.82
C GLU A 234 -8.07 21.96 1.53
N ILE A 235 -8.90 20.93 1.55
CA ILE A 235 -9.75 20.53 0.43
C ILE A 235 -11.10 21.24 0.56
N ILE A 236 -11.32 22.19 -0.34
CA ILE A 236 -12.59 22.94 -0.45
C ILE A 236 -13.59 22.18 -1.33
N GLU A 237 -13.09 21.66 -2.47
CA GLU A 237 -13.88 20.90 -3.45
C GLU A 237 -13.23 19.57 -3.74
N GLU A 238 -14.04 18.53 -3.81
CA GLU A 238 -13.64 17.16 -4.06
C GLU A 238 -14.56 16.53 -5.12
N LYS A 239 -13.98 15.95 -6.17
CA LYS A 239 -14.70 15.30 -7.28
C LYS A 239 -14.39 13.82 -7.28
N ILE A 240 -15.41 12.96 -7.30
CA ILE A 240 -15.20 11.52 -7.49
C ILE A 240 -14.83 11.26 -8.96
N ILE A 241 -13.69 10.63 -9.18
CA ILE A 241 -13.15 10.25 -10.50
C ILE A 241 -13.27 8.77 -10.81
N ASN A 242 -13.26 7.91 -9.78
CA ASN A 242 -13.52 6.47 -9.92
C ASN A 242 -14.52 6.05 -8.84
N ALA A 243 -15.78 5.85 -9.25
CA ALA A 243 -16.90 5.61 -8.35
C ALA A 243 -17.04 4.12 -8.00
N ARG A 244 -17.73 3.85 -6.89
CA ARG A 244 -18.20 2.51 -6.55
C ARG A 244 -19.29 2.06 -7.53
N HIS A 245 -19.33 0.76 -7.81
CA HIS A 245 -20.35 0.16 -8.65
C HIS A 245 -20.96 -1.08 -7.99
N TYR A 246 -22.27 -1.19 -8.08
CA TYR A 246 -23.01 -2.34 -7.58
C TYR A 246 -22.54 -3.66 -8.21
N HIS A 247 -22.35 -4.68 -7.39
CA HIS A 247 -21.98 -6.04 -7.78
C HIS A 247 -20.64 -6.13 -8.55
N THR A 248 -19.67 -5.35 -8.12
CA THR A 248 -18.29 -5.36 -8.62
C THR A 248 -17.30 -5.58 -7.48
N ILE A 249 -16.02 -5.63 -7.81
CA ILE A 249 -14.94 -5.70 -6.82
C ILE A 249 -14.84 -4.45 -5.92
N GLN A 250 -15.51 -3.36 -6.29
CA GLN A 250 -15.46 -2.06 -5.61
C GLN A 250 -16.83 -1.60 -5.09
N GLU A 251 -17.75 -2.55 -4.85
CA GLU A 251 -19.11 -2.21 -4.43
C GLU A 251 -19.20 -1.59 -3.03
N VAL A 252 -18.31 -1.96 -2.11
CA VAL A 252 -18.30 -1.43 -0.73
C VAL A 252 -17.47 -0.16 -0.66
N LYS A 253 -16.24 -0.20 -1.16
CA LYS A 253 -15.32 0.93 -1.24
C LYS A 253 -14.17 0.63 -2.19
N ASN A 254 -13.52 1.68 -2.65
CA ASN A 254 -12.26 1.62 -3.38
C ASN A 254 -11.39 2.81 -2.97
N GLY A 255 -10.13 2.76 -3.27
CA GLY A 255 -9.18 3.83 -2.95
C GLY A 255 -7.88 3.67 -3.70
N GLU A 256 -7.18 4.77 -3.88
CA GLU A 256 -5.84 4.76 -4.46
C GLU A 256 -4.88 3.97 -3.58
N GLY A 257 -3.97 3.25 -4.20
CA GLY A 257 -2.85 2.59 -3.54
C GLY A 257 -1.64 3.51 -3.46
N PRO A 258 -0.55 3.29 -4.23
CA PRO A 258 0.57 4.22 -4.36
C PRO A 258 0.23 5.40 -5.28
N HIS A 259 1.12 6.40 -5.37
CA HIS A 259 1.03 7.45 -6.39
C HIS A 259 1.08 6.85 -7.82
N PRO A 260 0.42 7.49 -8.82
CA PRO A 260 0.39 6.95 -10.17
C PRO A 260 1.75 7.02 -10.86
N ILE A 261 1.98 6.11 -11.83
CA ILE A 261 3.16 6.11 -12.69
C ILE A 261 2.83 6.83 -14.00
N LYS A 262 3.65 7.83 -14.36
CA LYS A 262 3.56 8.51 -15.64
C LYS A 262 4.04 7.60 -16.77
N THR A 263 3.23 7.44 -17.82
CA THR A 263 3.57 6.67 -19.01
C THR A 263 3.30 7.48 -20.27
N ALA A 264 3.80 7.02 -21.42
CA ALA A 264 3.51 7.68 -22.69
C ALA A 264 2.01 7.63 -23.09
N LYS A 265 1.20 6.80 -22.42
CA LYS A 265 -0.22 6.58 -22.76
C LYS A 265 -1.19 7.21 -21.76
N GLY A 266 -0.71 7.64 -20.61
CA GLY A 266 -1.51 8.17 -19.52
C GLY A 266 -0.87 7.93 -18.16
N TRP A 267 -1.54 8.33 -17.11
CA TRP A 267 -1.19 7.97 -15.74
C TRP A 267 -1.71 6.58 -15.43
N LEU A 268 -0.81 5.69 -15.02
CA LEU A 268 -1.13 4.32 -14.64
C LEU A 268 -1.37 4.28 -13.13
N HIS A 269 -2.51 3.74 -12.72
CA HIS A 269 -2.94 3.67 -11.33
C HIS A 269 -3.04 2.23 -10.85
N LEU A 270 -2.65 2.01 -9.60
CA LEU A 270 -2.90 0.79 -8.85
C LEU A 270 -3.78 1.12 -7.66
N ALA A 271 -4.98 0.59 -7.63
CA ALA A 271 -5.98 0.87 -6.60
C ALA A 271 -6.44 -0.41 -5.90
N HIS A 272 -7.07 -0.27 -4.74
CA HIS A 272 -7.73 -1.39 -4.06
C HIS A 272 -9.24 -1.28 -4.22
N GLY A 273 -9.87 -2.41 -4.47
CA GLY A 273 -11.32 -2.58 -4.48
C GLY A 273 -11.76 -3.47 -3.32
N VAL A 274 -12.92 -3.18 -2.75
CA VAL A 274 -13.48 -3.89 -1.61
C VAL A 274 -14.91 -4.28 -1.87
N ARG A 275 -15.21 -5.56 -1.69
CA ARG A 275 -16.55 -6.08 -1.75
C ARG A 275 -16.94 -6.87 -0.50
N GLY A 276 -18.23 -6.99 -0.24
CA GLY A 276 -18.74 -7.89 0.78
C GLY A 276 -18.66 -9.35 0.36
N CYS A 277 -18.47 -10.24 1.33
CA CYS A 277 -18.64 -11.68 1.18
C CYS A 277 -19.15 -12.28 2.51
N ALA A 278 -19.56 -13.54 2.49
CA ALA A 278 -20.16 -14.19 3.67
C ALA A 278 -19.21 -14.23 4.89
N SER A 279 -17.89 -14.20 4.67
CA SER A 279 -16.86 -14.21 5.72
C SER A 279 -16.33 -12.83 6.09
N GLY A 280 -16.95 -11.74 5.63
CA GLY A 280 -16.50 -10.37 5.89
C GLY A 280 -16.21 -9.60 4.60
N LEU A 281 -15.12 -8.83 4.57
CA LEU A 281 -14.70 -8.04 3.41
C LEU A 281 -13.61 -8.78 2.62
N ARG A 282 -13.63 -8.61 1.30
CA ARG A 282 -12.53 -9.02 0.42
C ARG A 282 -11.90 -7.80 -0.22
N TYR A 283 -10.59 -7.66 -0.03
CA TYR A 283 -9.77 -6.63 -0.66
C TYR A 283 -8.94 -7.22 -1.79
N VAL A 284 -8.94 -6.54 -2.92
CA VAL A 284 -8.19 -6.91 -4.12
C VAL A 284 -7.51 -5.67 -4.69
N LEU A 285 -6.48 -5.87 -5.51
CA LEU A 285 -5.88 -4.77 -6.27
C LEU A 285 -6.44 -4.77 -7.70
N TYR A 286 -6.71 -3.58 -8.23
CA TYR A 286 -7.12 -3.38 -9.61
C TYR A 286 -6.38 -2.20 -10.23
N MET A 287 -6.47 -2.05 -11.54
CA MET A 287 -5.79 -0.98 -12.25
C MET A 287 -6.76 -0.16 -13.09
N TYR A 288 -6.40 1.09 -13.28
CA TYR A 288 -7.03 1.97 -14.25
C TYR A 288 -6.00 2.97 -14.79
N MET A 289 -6.34 3.70 -15.84
CA MET A 289 -5.49 4.76 -16.38
C MET A 289 -6.29 6.05 -16.53
N THR A 290 -5.62 7.18 -16.30
CA THR A 290 -6.17 8.52 -16.57
C THR A 290 -5.36 9.24 -17.64
N SER A 291 -5.95 10.27 -18.26
CA SER A 291 -5.30 11.10 -19.26
C SER A 291 -4.11 11.88 -18.67
N LEU A 292 -3.08 12.14 -19.48
CA LEU A 292 -1.98 13.03 -19.11
C LEU A 292 -2.43 14.49 -19.03
N GLU A 293 -3.35 14.90 -19.94
CA GLU A 293 -3.84 16.29 -19.99
C GLU A 293 -4.88 16.59 -18.91
N ASP A 294 -5.64 15.56 -18.50
CA ASP A 294 -6.67 15.67 -17.46
C ASP A 294 -6.61 14.43 -16.55
N PRO A 295 -5.86 14.48 -15.45
CA PRO A 295 -5.75 13.36 -14.52
C PRO A 295 -7.08 12.93 -13.87
N THR A 296 -8.15 13.69 -14.04
CA THR A 296 -9.48 13.30 -13.56
C THR A 296 -10.26 12.43 -14.56
N LYS A 297 -9.77 12.31 -15.80
CA LYS A 297 -10.44 11.58 -16.87
C LYS A 297 -9.92 10.16 -16.99
N VAL A 298 -10.69 9.17 -16.55
CA VAL A 298 -10.40 7.75 -16.77
C VAL A 298 -10.47 7.44 -18.26
N ILE A 299 -9.40 6.83 -18.80
CA ILE A 299 -9.27 6.46 -20.22
C ILE A 299 -9.25 4.94 -20.42
N ALA A 300 -8.93 4.16 -19.40
CA ALA A 300 -8.96 2.70 -19.42
C ALA A 300 -9.21 2.16 -18.00
N GLU A 301 -10.06 1.16 -17.89
CA GLU A 301 -10.36 0.45 -16.64
C GLU A 301 -10.74 -1.01 -16.96
N PRO A 302 -9.80 -1.96 -16.81
CA PRO A 302 -10.07 -3.40 -16.95
C PRO A 302 -11.14 -3.86 -15.98
N GLY A 303 -12.04 -4.73 -16.42
CA GLY A 303 -13.02 -5.34 -15.53
C GLY A 303 -12.36 -6.33 -14.56
N GLY A 304 -12.74 -6.24 -13.28
CA GLY A 304 -12.27 -7.15 -12.25
C GLY A 304 -10.95 -6.72 -11.57
N TYR A 305 -10.21 -7.69 -11.08
CA TYR A 305 -9.00 -7.45 -10.29
C TYR A 305 -7.72 -7.79 -11.07
N LEU A 306 -6.62 -7.12 -10.70
CA LEU A 306 -5.26 -7.48 -11.11
C LEU A 306 -4.68 -8.57 -10.20
N LEU A 307 -4.70 -8.34 -8.88
CA LEU A 307 -4.07 -9.19 -7.87
C LEU A 307 -5.03 -9.45 -6.70
N VAL A 308 -5.07 -10.69 -6.26
CA VAL A 308 -5.94 -11.18 -5.17
C VAL A 308 -5.13 -12.02 -4.20
N PRO A 309 -5.63 -12.23 -2.97
CA PRO A 309 -5.02 -13.20 -2.06
C PRO A 309 -5.00 -14.60 -2.66
N GLU A 310 -3.89 -15.31 -2.51
CA GLU A 310 -3.71 -16.69 -2.96
C GLU A 310 -3.02 -17.53 -1.87
N GLY A 311 -3.39 -18.80 -1.75
CA GLY A 311 -2.76 -19.73 -0.80
C GLY A 311 -2.71 -19.19 0.63
N GLY A 312 -1.51 -19.08 1.21
CA GLY A 312 -1.31 -18.55 2.56
C GLY A 312 -1.62 -17.06 2.74
N GLU A 313 -1.78 -16.32 1.64
CA GLU A 313 -2.13 -14.89 1.71
C GLU A 313 -3.56 -14.63 2.21
N TYR A 314 -4.41 -15.66 2.26
CA TYR A 314 -5.77 -15.53 2.80
C TYR A 314 -5.82 -15.38 4.33
N ILE A 315 -4.77 -15.74 5.06
CA ILE A 315 -4.79 -15.92 6.51
C ILE A 315 -3.81 -14.97 7.19
N GLY A 316 -4.30 -14.22 8.17
CA GLY A 316 -3.56 -13.28 9.01
C GLY A 316 -4.50 -12.52 9.94
N ASP A 317 -4.13 -11.32 10.35
CA ASP A 317 -4.93 -10.49 11.26
C ASP A 317 -6.25 -10.04 10.62
N VAL A 318 -6.22 -9.71 9.33
CA VAL A 318 -7.43 -9.45 8.53
C VAL A 318 -7.45 -10.39 7.34
N MET A 319 -8.33 -11.38 7.38
CA MET A 319 -8.41 -12.40 6.35
C MET A 319 -8.88 -11.86 4.99
N ASN A 320 -8.43 -12.50 3.90
CA ASN A 320 -8.89 -12.24 2.53
C ASN A 320 -8.54 -10.82 2.02
N VAL A 321 -7.35 -10.34 2.37
CA VAL A 321 -6.88 -8.98 2.04
C VAL A 321 -5.54 -9.05 1.30
N VAL A 322 -5.44 -8.32 0.19
CA VAL A 322 -4.20 -7.78 -0.36
C VAL A 322 -4.32 -6.28 -0.47
N PHE A 323 -3.27 -5.57 -0.09
CA PHE A 323 -3.27 -4.11 -0.05
C PHE A 323 -1.90 -3.55 -0.45
N ALA A 324 -1.85 -2.48 -1.23
CA ALA A 324 -0.61 -1.89 -1.71
C ALA A 324 -0.61 -0.37 -1.49
N ASN A 325 0.48 0.16 -0.92
CA ASN A 325 0.73 1.59 -0.74
C ASN A 325 1.99 2.05 -1.47
N GLY A 326 2.74 1.11 -2.04
CA GLY A 326 4.00 1.41 -2.70
C GLY A 326 4.25 0.57 -3.93
N TRP A 327 4.75 1.18 -4.97
CA TRP A 327 5.38 0.55 -6.11
C TRP A 327 6.55 1.39 -6.60
N ILE A 328 7.40 0.78 -7.39
CA ILE A 328 8.55 1.45 -8.00
C ILE A 328 8.56 1.10 -9.48
N ALA A 329 8.56 2.11 -10.34
CA ALA A 329 8.90 1.95 -11.73
C ALA A 329 10.39 2.28 -11.92
N ASP A 330 11.15 1.32 -12.40
CA ASP A 330 12.58 1.49 -12.65
C ASP A 330 12.84 2.10 -14.03
N GLU A 331 14.04 2.63 -14.25
CA GLU A 331 14.44 3.28 -15.51
C GLU A 331 14.37 2.34 -16.72
N ASP A 332 14.55 1.04 -16.52
CA ASP A 332 14.41 0.00 -17.53
C ASP A 332 12.96 -0.40 -17.84
N GLY A 333 12.00 0.25 -17.16
CA GLY A 333 10.57 -0.02 -17.30
C GLY A 333 10.06 -1.18 -16.44
N LYS A 334 10.91 -1.80 -15.62
CA LYS A 334 10.48 -2.80 -14.64
C LYS A 334 9.66 -2.15 -13.53
N VAL A 335 8.58 -2.80 -13.13
CA VAL A 335 7.71 -2.34 -12.05
C VAL A 335 7.72 -3.34 -10.90
N PHE A 336 7.96 -2.86 -9.69
CA PHE A 336 7.90 -3.61 -8.45
C PHE A 336 6.64 -3.19 -7.69
N ILE A 337 5.70 -4.10 -7.50
CA ILE A 337 4.46 -3.87 -6.76
C ILE A 337 4.63 -4.45 -5.37
N TYR A 338 4.74 -3.60 -4.36
CA TYR A 338 4.84 -4.02 -2.96
C TYR A 338 3.45 -4.07 -2.34
N TYR A 339 3.04 -5.25 -1.89
CA TYR A 339 1.73 -5.45 -1.31
C TYR A 339 1.79 -6.23 0.00
N ALA A 340 0.89 -5.92 0.90
CA ALA A 340 0.68 -6.70 2.11
C ALA A 340 -0.39 -7.77 1.87
N SER A 341 -0.27 -8.91 2.56
CA SER A 341 -1.33 -9.90 2.65
C SER A 341 -1.83 -10.03 4.08
N SER A 342 -3.16 -10.06 4.21
CA SER A 342 -3.89 -10.28 5.47
C SER A 342 -3.39 -9.44 6.64
N ASP A 343 -2.95 -8.20 6.36
CA ASP A 343 -2.40 -7.22 7.29
C ASP A 343 -1.28 -7.75 8.19
N THR A 344 -0.47 -8.68 7.68
CA THR A 344 0.51 -9.39 8.50
C THR A 344 1.93 -9.33 7.93
N ARG A 345 2.09 -9.33 6.60
CA ARG A 345 3.38 -9.48 5.93
C ARG A 345 3.40 -8.82 4.56
N MET A 346 4.59 -8.42 4.13
CA MET A 346 4.84 -7.81 2.84
C MET A 346 5.31 -8.81 1.79
N HIS A 347 4.85 -8.62 0.58
CA HIS A 347 5.25 -9.34 -0.62
C HIS A 347 5.69 -8.37 -1.71
N VAL A 348 6.27 -8.91 -2.78
CA VAL A 348 6.52 -8.21 -4.03
C VAL A 348 5.97 -9.00 -5.20
N ALA A 349 5.40 -8.30 -6.16
CA ALA A 349 5.16 -8.81 -7.52
C ALA A 349 5.91 -7.92 -8.51
N THR A 350 6.41 -8.47 -9.61
CA THR A 350 7.10 -7.68 -10.63
C THR A 350 6.39 -7.76 -11.97
N SER A 351 6.45 -6.65 -12.71
CA SER A 351 5.91 -6.55 -14.07
C SER A 351 6.77 -5.57 -14.89
N THR A 352 6.23 -5.07 -15.99
CA THR A 352 6.79 -3.95 -16.75
C THR A 352 5.71 -2.92 -17.08
N ILE A 353 6.11 -1.66 -17.27
CA ILE A 353 5.18 -0.60 -17.69
C ILE A 353 4.39 -1.03 -18.93
N ASP A 354 5.07 -1.57 -19.94
CA ASP A 354 4.43 -2.00 -21.19
C ASP A 354 3.35 -3.06 -20.97
N LYS A 355 3.63 -4.08 -20.14
CA LYS A 355 2.65 -5.13 -19.81
C LYS A 355 1.44 -4.57 -19.06
N LEU A 356 1.68 -3.68 -18.08
CA LEU A 356 0.60 -3.10 -17.30
C LEU A 356 -0.25 -2.13 -18.12
N VAL A 357 0.36 -1.33 -18.99
CA VAL A 357 -0.35 -0.47 -19.95
C VAL A 357 -1.14 -1.30 -20.93
N ASP A 358 -0.54 -2.36 -21.53
CA ASP A 358 -1.24 -3.27 -22.43
C ASP A 358 -2.45 -3.93 -21.73
N TYR A 359 -2.26 -4.40 -20.50
CA TYR A 359 -3.34 -4.95 -19.67
C TYR A 359 -4.48 -3.94 -19.50
N CYS A 360 -4.17 -2.70 -19.12
CA CYS A 360 -5.19 -1.66 -18.91
C CYS A 360 -5.94 -1.32 -20.21
N MET A 361 -5.22 -1.16 -21.31
CA MET A 361 -5.79 -0.68 -22.57
C MET A 361 -6.54 -1.76 -23.35
N ASN A 362 -6.19 -3.03 -23.22
CA ASN A 362 -6.68 -4.12 -24.06
C ASN A 362 -7.50 -5.17 -23.31
N THR A 363 -7.59 -5.12 -21.98
CA THR A 363 -8.50 -5.97 -21.22
C THR A 363 -9.90 -5.36 -21.22
N PRO A 364 -10.96 -6.15 -21.49
CA PRO A 364 -12.33 -5.65 -21.49
C PRO A 364 -12.73 -5.03 -20.16
N ALA A 365 -13.42 -3.90 -20.22
CA ALA A 365 -14.05 -3.28 -19.05
C ALA A 365 -15.19 -4.15 -18.50
N ASP A 366 -15.58 -3.93 -17.25
CA ASP A 366 -16.77 -4.57 -16.67
C ASP A 366 -18.04 -4.09 -17.41
N GLY A 367 -18.84 -5.03 -17.88
CA GLY A 367 -20.12 -4.75 -18.52
C GLY A 367 -21.27 -4.59 -17.54
N TYR A 368 -21.04 -4.74 -16.24
CA TYR A 368 -22.00 -4.63 -15.14
C TYR A 368 -23.18 -5.59 -15.18
N ARG A 369 -23.16 -6.60 -16.06
CA ARG A 369 -24.23 -7.60 -16.21
C ARG A 369 -23.67 -8.92 -16.71
N THR A 370 -24.19 -10.04 -16.19
CA THR A 370 -23.80 -11.40 -16.58
C THR A 370 -23.89 -11.63 -18.10
N ALA A 371 -24.91 -11.07 -18.74
CA ALA A 371 -25.08 -11.21 -20.20
C ALA A 371 -23.86 -10.66 -20.97
N LEU A 372 -23.36 -9.47 -20.59
CA LEU A 372 -22.20 -8.84 -21.22
C LEU A 372 -20.90 -9.61 -20.94
N SER A 373 -20.73 -10.18 -19.75
CA SER A 373 -19.60 -11.07 -19.46
C SER A 373 -19.63 -12.31 -20.39
N VAL A 374 -20.78 -12.90 -20.60
CA VAL A 374 -20.94 -14.05 -21.51
C VAL A 374 -20.66 -13.65 -22.97
N GLU A 375 -21.14 -12.50 -23.40
CA GLU A 375 -20.87 -11.97 -24.76
C GLU A 375 -19.36 -11.73 -24.98
N THR A 376 -18.67 -11.14 -24.02
CA THR A 376 -17.21 -10.92 -24.05
C THR A 376 -16.45 -12.24 -24.18
N ILE A 377 -16.82 -13.27 -23.39
CA ILE A 377 -16.20 -14.59 -23.47
C ILE A 377 -16.48 -15.25 -24.84
N LYS A 378 -17.71 -15.17 -25.36
CA LYS A 378 -18.06 -15.72 -26.67
C LYS A 378 -17.29 -15.05 -27.80
N ALA A 379 -17.13 -13.73 -27.73
CA ALA A 379 -16.34 -12.98 -28.72
C ALA A 379 -14.86 -13.43 -28.71
N LEU A 380 -14.26 -13.62 -27.52
CA LEU A 380 -12.91 -14.13 -27.37
C LEU A 380 -12.77 -15.56 -27.91
N VAL A 381 -13.73 -16.44 -27.61
CA VAL A 381 -13.77 -17.82 -28.16
C VAL A 381 -13.83 -17.81 -29.69
N ALA A 382 -14.68 -16.98 -30.29
CA ALA A 382 -14.79 -16.86 -31.74
C ALA A 382 -13.47 -16.36 -32.37
N LYS A 383 -12.84 -15.35 -31.77
CA LYS A 383 -11.52 -14.86 -32.18
C LYS A 383 -10.47 -15.97 -32.14
N ASN A 384 -10.42 -16.73 -31.04
CA ASN A 384 -9.46 -17.81 -30.85
C ASN A 384 -9.66 -18.96 -31.82
N LYS A 385 -10.91 -19.37 -32.11
CA LYS A 385 -11.21 -20.36 -33.12
C LYS A 385 -10.68 -19.95 -34.52
N LYS A 386 -10.91 -18.68 -34.89
CA LYS A 386 -10.38 -18.16 -36.17
C LYS A 386 -8.84 -18.16 -36.20
N THR A 387 -8.19 -17.75 -35.08
CA THR A 387 -6.73 -17.69 -35.00
C THR A 387 -6.09 -19.08 -35.01
N LEU A 388 -6.73 -20.06 -34.38
CA LEU A 388 -6.24 -21.45 -34.30
C LEU A 388 -6.70 -22.36 -35.46
N GLY A 389 -7.44 -21.81 -36.40
CA GLY A 389 -7.96 -22.59 -37.56
C GLY A 389 -8.96 -23.66 -37.18
N LYS A 390 -9.76 -23.45 -36.11
CA LYS A 390 -10.76 -24.40 -35.59
C LYS A 390 -12.18 -23.96 -35.91
#